data_12699adcafab2031ac2a0ae425eae357
#
_entry.id   12699adcafab2031ac2a0ae425eae357
#
_cell.length_a   1.000
_cell.length_b   1.000
_cell.length_c   1.000
_cell.angle_alpha   90.00
_cell.angle_beta   90.00
_cell.angle_gamma   90.00
#
_symmetry.space_group_name_H-M   'P 1'
#
loop_
_entity.id
_entity.type
_entity.pdbx_description
1 polymer ?
#
loop_
_entity_poly.entity_id
_entity_poly.type
_entity_poly.pdbx_seq_one_letter_code
_entity_poly.pdbx_strand_id
1 'polypeptide(L)'
;IVDAEDPAFQNPSKFIGPPLTKEQATSLMNENQKYCAKFYKNAENPELNSPIVSSGNTHDPLEIWRRVVPSPKPIGIVEIDIIESCYLSGHIPITVGGGGIPVVKVSPQKNKNLETYECNYDISYKRLNSGDEPQANIYKGIEGVVDKDLSSSLLAKMIFQRSISRGNPIEVELVILTNVDSVKLNFQKTNEESIPILSLEEATSLYKSSQFQEGSMGPKIESILNFLNAGGKKAYITRVDLLEETFSGNAGTTFIN
;
A
#
# COMPACT_ATOMS: atom_id res chain seq x y z
N ILE A 1 0.84 -4.76 -10.63
CA ILE A 1 -0.06 -5.85 -11.05
C ILE A 1 -0.79 -6.35 -9.81
N VAL A 2 -2.08 -6.60 -9.92
CA VAL A 2 -2.92 -7.19 -8.86
C VAL A 2 -3.70 -8.38 -9.40
N ASP A 3 -4.23 -9.22 -8.50
CA ASP A 3 -5.14 -10.28 -8.87
C ASP A 3 -6.55 -9.71 -9.13
N ALA A 4 -7.16 -10.08 -10.24
CA ALA A 4 -8.53 -9.67 -10.58
C ALA A 4 -9.59 -10.24 -9.60
N GLU A 5 -9.27 -11.32 -8.90
CA GLU A 5 -10.14 -12.00 -7.94
C GLU A 5 -9.84 -11.62 -6.49
N ASP A 6 -8.97 -10.60 -6.27
CA ASP A 6 -8.65 -10.14 -4.91
C ASP A 6 -9.92 -9.77 -4.13
N PRO A 7 -10.13 -10.29 -2.91
CA PRO A 7 -11.32 -10.02 -2.10
C PRO A 7 -11.56 -8.53 -1.81
N ALA A 8 -10.54 -7.69 -1.90
CA ALA A 8 -10.66 -6.25 -1.75
C ALA A 8 -11.64 -5.61 -2.75
N PHE A 9 -11.84 -6.22 -3.93
CA PHE A 9 -12.82 -5.72 -4.91
C PHE A 9 -14.26 -5.87 -4.45
N GLN A 10 -14.55 -6.82 -3.59
CA GLN A 10 -15.86 -7.02 -3.00
C GLN A 10 -16.08 -6.18 -1.74
N ASN A 11 -15.00 -5.77 -1.07
CA ASN A 11 -15.03 -5.02 0.18
C ASN A 11 -14.14 -3.76 0.11
N PRO A 12 -14.54 -2.71 -0.65
CA PRO A 12 -13.80 -1.46 -0.72
C PRO A 12 -13.57 -0.85 0.66
N SER A 13 -12.31 -0.48 0.97
CA SER A 13 -11.90 -0.01 2.30
C SER A 13 -10.99 1.20 2.27
N LYS A 14 -10.35 1.51 1.13
CA LYS A 14 -9.40 2.62 1.04
C LYS A 14 -10.13 3.93 0.84
N PHE A 15 -10.08 4.81 1.83
CA PHE A 15 -10.68 6.14 1.76
C PHE A 15 -9.93 7.04 0.79
N ILE A 16 -10.67 7.67 -0.13
CA ILE A 16 -10.15 8.62 -1.12
C ILE A 16 -11.04 9.84 -1.24
N GLY A 17 -10.57 10.85 -1.95
CA GLY A 17 -11.34 12.05 -2.28
C GLY A 17 -11.62 12.97 -1.07
N PRO A 18 -12.41 14.03 -1.28
CA PRO A 18 -12.75 14.99 -0.24
C PRO A 18 -13.75 14.41 0.77
N PRO A 19 -13.88 15.05 1.95
CA PRO A 19 -14.95 14.74 2.89
C PRO A 19 -16.34 15.08 2.29
N LEU A 20 -17.34 14.29 2.63
CA LEU A 20 -18.73 14.43 2.20
C LEU A 20 -19.62 14.43 3.43
N THR A 21 -20.82 15.05 3.31
CA THR A 21 -21.89 14.79 4.25
C THR A 21 -22.55 13.44 3.94
N LYS A 22 -23.35 12.92 4.86
CA LYS A 22 -24.09 11.68 4.67
C LYS A 22 -25.06 11.77 3.48
N GLU A 23 -25.73 12.91 3.33
CA GLU A 23 -26.67 13.18 2.24
C GLU A 23 -25.96 13.19 0.89
N GLN A 24 -24.80 13.88 0.80
CA GLN A 24 -23.99 13.90 -0.42
C GLN A 24 -23.48 12.50 -0.78
N ALA A 25 -22.99 11.74 0.18
CA ALA A 25 -22.55 10.37 -0.04
C ALA A 25 -23.68 9.47 -0.53
N THR A 26 -24.88 9.60 0.08
CA THR A 26 -26.08 8.84 -0.30
C THR A 26 -26.53 9.20 -1.71
N SER A 27 -26.56 10.48 -2.08
CA SER A 27 -26.93 10.93 -3.44
C SER A 27 -25.99 10.32 -4.49
N LEU A 28 -24.68 10.41 -4.27
CA LEU A 28 -23.67 9.86 -5.18
C LEU A 28 -23.77 8.33 -5.33
N MET A 29 -24.05 7.61 -4.25
CA MET A 29 -24.26 6.15 -4.30
C MET A 29 -25.55 5.79 -5.06
N ASN A 30 -26.60 6.60 -4.98
CA ASN A 30 -27.83 6.39 -5.72
C ASN A 30 -27.68 6.70 -7.22
N GLU A 31 -26.91 7.72 -7.56
CA GLU A 31 -26.64 8.12 -8.95
C GLU A 31 -25.70 7.14 -9.67
N ASN A 32 -24.77 6.55 -8.95
CA ASN A 32 -23.77 5.64 -9.51
C ASN A 32 -23.60 4.40 -8.63
N GLN A 33 -24.13 3.26 -9.09
CA GLN A 33 -24.05 1.98 -8.37
C GLN A 33 -22.63 1.49 -8.08
N LYS A 34 -21.62 1.97 -8.84
CA LYS A 34 -20.19 1.67 -8.59
C LYS A 34 -19.56 2.58 -7.55
N TYR A 35 -20.24 3.68 -7.16
CA TYR A 35 -19.75 4.59 -6.15
C TYR A 35 -20.03 4.02 -4.77
N CYS A 36 -19.00 3.86 -3.97
CA CYS A 36 -19.12 3.42 -2.59
C CYS A 36 -18.57 4.50 -1.66
N ALA A 37 -19.32 4.86 -0.64
CA ALA A 37 -18.87 5.77 0.41
C ALA A 37 -19.16 5.15 1.78
N LYS A 38 -18.27 5.43 2.74
CA LYS A 38 -18.40 4.94 4.11
C LYS A 38 -18.20 6.08 5.11
N PHE A 39 -18.77 5.91 6.29
CA PHE A 39 -18.46 6.76 7.43
C PHE A 39 -16.96 6.76 7.69
N TYR A 40 -16.38 7.94 7.84
CA TYR A 40 -14.95 8.11 8.08
C TYR A 40 -14.67 8.45 9.55
N LYS A 41 -15.29 9.52 10.06
CA LYS A 41 -15.21 9.97 11.44
C LYS A 41 -16.26 11.04 11.73
N ASN A 42 -16.43 11.39 12.99
CA ASN A 42 -17.17 12.59 13.36
C ASN A 42 -16.33 13.84 13.10
N ALA A 43 -16.97 14.94 12.70
CA ALA A 43 -16.30 16.22 12.56
C ALA A 43 -15.87 16.72 13.95
N GLU A 44 -14.62 17.16 14.06
CA GLU A 44 -14.07 17.74 15.28
C GLU A 44 -14.10 19.27 15.19
N ASN A 45 -14.43 19.93 16.30
CA ASN A 45 -14.25 21.38 16.42
C ASN A 45 -12.75 21.66 16.60
N PRO A 46 -12.09 22.41 15.70
CA PRO A 46 -10.67 22.71 15.80
C PRO A 46 -10.27 23.44 17.09
N GLU A 47 -11.20 24.21 17.68
CA GLU A 47 -10.96 25.00 18.90
C GLU A 47 -11.13 24.19 20.19
N LEU A 48 -11.90 23.09 20.18
CA LEU A 48 -12.29 22.35 21.38
C LEU A 48 -11.92 20.87 21.36
N ASN A 49 -11.37 20.33 20.27
CA ASN A 49 -11.16 18.89 20.04
C ASN A 49 -12.40 18.03 20.36
N SER A 50 -13.59 18.60 20.18
CA SER A 50 -14.87 17.94 20.43
C SER A 50 -15.68 17.80 19.14
N PRO A 51 -16.58 16.82 19.02
CA PRO A 51 -17.41 16.65 17.82
C PRO A 51 -18.22 17.91 17.50
N ILE A 52 -18.22 18.34 16.23
CA ILE A 52 -19.11 19.40 15.75
C ILE A 52 -20.52 18.80 15.67
N VAL A 53 -21.46 19.40 16.36
CA VAL A 53 -22.88 19.02 16.31
C VAL A 53 -23.54 19.80 15.17
N SER A 54 -24.36 19.14 14.36
CA SER A 54 -25.13 19.80 13.30
C SER A 54 -26.01 20.89 13.92
N SER A 55 -26.13 22.04 13.25
CA SER A 55 -26.93 23.20 13.71
C SER A 55 -28.45 22.98 13.69
N GLY A 56 -28.92 21.76 13.53
CA GLY A 56 -30.30 21.34 13.67
C GLY A 56 -30.54 20.69 15.04
N ASN A 57 -31.75 20.72 15.56
CA ASN A 57 -32.18 20.24 16.87
C ASN A 57 -31.88 18.75 17.22
N THR A 58 -30.86 18.16 16.61
CA THR A 58 -30.37 16.80 16.89
C THR A 58 -29.01 16.90 17.56
N HIS A 59 -28.84 16.27 18.70
CA HIS A 59 -27.59 16.19 19.44
C HIS A 59 -26.54 15.26 18.79
N ASP A 60 -26.74 14.89 17.51
CA ASP A 60 -25.84 13.98 16.82
C ASP A 60 -24.63 14.72 16.23
N PRO A 61 -23.43 14.22 16.44
CA PRO A 61 -22.22 14.80 15.85
C PRO A 61 -22.27 14.74 14.31
N LEU A 62 -21.75 15.78 13.66
CA LEU A 62 -21.69 15.84 12.21
C LEU A 62 -20.82 14.71 11.66
N GLU A 63 -21.43 13.78 10.93
CA GLU A 63 -20.75 12.65 10.31
C GLU A 63 -19.99 13.09 9.06
N ILE A 64 -18.70 12.74 9.00
CA ILE A 64 -17.89 12.86 7.78
C ILE A 64 -17.86 11.51 7.08
N TRP A 65 -18.29 11.51 5.83
CA TRP A 65 -18.23 10.37 4.92
C TRP A 65 -17.16 10.58 3.88
N ARG A 66 -16.59 9.51 3.35
CA ARG A 66 -15.64 9.57 2.24
C ARG A 66 -15.88 8.42 1.28
N ARG A 67 -15.55 8.66 0.00
CA ARG A 67 -15.50 7.61 -1.00
C ARG A 67 -14.52 6.54 -0.57
N VAL A 68 -14.87 5.27 -0.79
CA VAL A 68 -13.96 4.13 -0.63
C VAL A 68 -13.81 3.41 -1.95
N VAL A 69 -12.58 2.92 -2.18
CA VAL A 69 -12.23 2.09 -3.34
C VAL A 69 -11.55 0.81 -2.86
N PRO A 70 -11.49 -0.23 -3.71
CA PRO A 70 -10.71 -1.43 -3.42
C PRO A 70 -9.24 -1.11 -3.16
N SER A 71 -8.61 -1.87 -2.26
CA SER A 71 -7.16 -1.82 -2.01
C SER A 71 -6.57 -3.22 -2.17
N PRO A 72 -6.45 -3.71 -3.42
CA PRO A 72 -5.95 -5.05 -3.69
C PRO A 72 -4.46 -5.15 -3.39
N LYS A 73 -3.99 -6.36 -3.05
CA LYS A 73 -2.58 -6.62 -2.79
C LYS A 73 -1.77 -6.64 -4.08
N PRO A 74 -0.62 -5.96 -4.14
CA PRO A 74 0.25 -6.01 -5.31
C PRO A 74 0.97 -7.36 -5.40
N ILE A 75 0.97 -7.97 -6.60
CA ILE A 75 1.65 -9.25 -6.89
C ILE A 75 2.78 -9.11 -7.91
N GLY A 76 2.93 -7.95 -8.53
CA GLY A 76 4.00 -7.67 -9.48
C GLY A 76 4.08 -6.19 -9.83
N ILE A 77 5.19 -5.78 -10.42
CA ILE A 77 5.44 -4.42 -10.90
C ILE A 77 5.75 -4.51 -12.39
N VAL A 78 5.01 -3.80 -13.23
CA VAL A 78 5.16 -3.85 -14.69
C VAL A 78 6.53 -3.30 -15.09
N GLU A 79 6.94 -2.21 -14.49
CA GLU A 79 8.16 -1.46 -14.82
C GLU A 79 9.43 -1.99 -14.13
N ILE A 80 9.41 -3.17 -13.53
CA ILE A 80 10.54 -3.68 -12.70
C ILE A 80 11.87 -3.71 -13.48
N ASP A 81 11.85 -4.05 -14.77
CA ASP A 81 13.06 -4.10 -15.60
C ASP A 81 13.68 -2.70 -15.79
N ILE A 82 12.84 -1.67 -15.95
CA ILE A 82 13.27 -0.28 -16.08
C ILE A 82 13.83 0.23 -14.76
N ILE A 83 13.12 -0.02 -13.65
CA ILE A 83 13.55 0.37 -12.31
C ILE A 83 14.92 -0.21 -12.00
N GLU A 84 15.10 -1.49 -12.29
CA GLU A 84 16.35 -2.19 -12.08
C GLU A 84 17.49 -1.63 -12.95
N SER A 85 17.23 -1.36 -14.21
CA SER A 85 18.21 -0.74 -15.12
C SER A 85 18.65 0.64 -14.64
N CYS A 86 17.72 1.43 -14.10
CA CYS A 86 18.03 2.73 -13.53
C CYS A 86 19.00 2.63 -12.35
N TYR A 87 18.71 1.81 -11.34
CA TYR A 87 19.61 1.73 -10.18
C TYR A 87 20.96 1.09 -10.51
N LEU A 88 21.00 0.06 -11.40
CA LEU A 88 22.25 -0.54 -11.85
C LEU A 88 23.14 0.45 -12.64
N SER A 89 22.53 1.46 -13.25
CA SER A 89 23.22 2.57 -13.91
C SER A 89 23.62 3.72 -12.95
N GLY A 90 23.44 3.53 -11.63
CA GLY A 90 23.78 4.52 -10.62
C GLY A 90 22.75 5.63 -10.41
N HIS A 91 21.54 5.49 -10.98
CA HIS A 91 20.45 6.46 -10.75
C HIS A 91 19.66 6.10 -9.49
N ILE A 92 18.99 7.09 -8.92
CA ILE A 92 18.06 6.92 -7.80
C ILE A 92 16.63 6.93 -8.38
N PRO A 93 15.97 5.77 -8.58
CA PRO A 93 14.62 5.73 -9.11
C PRO A 93 13.60 6.15 -8.04
N ILE A 94 12.69 7.06 -8.38
CA ILE A 94 11.52 7.39 -7.57
C ILE A 94 10.35 6.59 -8.12
N THR A 95 9.91 5.57 -7.40
CA THR A 95 8.95 4.57 -7.89
C THR A 95 7.88 4.26 -6.83
N VAL A 96 6.87 3.49 -7.21
CA VAL A 96 5.75 3.01 -6.37
C VAL A 96 5.07 4.11 -5.54
N GLY A 97 5.15 5.35 -5.97
CA GLY A 97 4.51 6.50 -5.33
C GLY A 97 3.00 6.31 -5.24
N GLY A 98 2.44 6.45 -4.02
CA GLY A 98 1.03 6.20 -3.76
C GLY A 98 0.58 4.73 -3.90
N GLY A 99 1.50 3.79 -4.14
CA GLY A 99 1.23 2.36 -4.36
C GLY A 99 1.18 1.96 -5.85
N GLY A 100 1.15 2.92 -6.76
CA GLY A 100 1.02 2.70 -8.21
C GLY A 100 -0.43 2.45 -8.66
N ILE A 101 -0.65 2.50 -9.96
CA ILE A 101 -1.96 2.23 -10.57
C ILE A 101 -2.19 0.72 -10.62
N PRO A 102 -3.30 0.20 -10.05
CA PRO A 102 -3.60 -1.23 -10.10
C PRO A 102 -3.94 -1.65 -11.53
N VAL A 103 -3.26 -2.69 -12.00
CA VAL A 103 -3.53 -3.29 -13.31
C VAL A 103 -3.65 -4.80 -13.18
N VAL A 104 -4.50 -5.41 -14.00
CA VAL A 104 -4.61 -6.86 -14.16
C VAL A 104 -4.00 -7.28 -15.46
N LYS A 105 -3.34 -8.44 -15.47
CA LYS A 105 -2.83 -9.05 -16.71
C LYS A 105 -3.98 -9.70 -17.48
N VAL A 106 -4.10 -9.38 -18.75
CA VAL A 106 -5.14 -9.92 -19.64
C VAL A 106 -4.51 -10.93 -20.61
N SER A 107 -5.10 -12.13 -20.68
CA SER A 107 -4.65 -13.14 -21.64
C SER A 107 -5.08 -12.78 -23.06
N PRO A 108 -4.20 -12.79 -24.05
CA PRO A 108 -4.52 -12.46 -25.45
C PRO A 108 -5.64 -13.34 -26.04
N GLN A 109 -5.79 -14.57 -25.57
CA GLN A 109 -6.78 -15.52 -26.11
C GLN A 109 -8.24 -15.22 -25.75
N LYS A 110 -8.52 -14.37 -24.74
CA LYS A 110 -9.88 -13.94 -24.39
C LYS A 110 -10.38 -12.74 -25.22
N ASN A 111 -9.55 -12.22 -26.12
CA ASN A 111 -9.80 -10.93 -26.79
C ASN A 111 -10.49 -11.00 -28.17
N LYS A 112 -11.11 -12.11 -28.55
CA LYS A 112 -11.91 -12.15 -29.80
C LYS A 112 -13.18 -11.26 -29.76
N ASN A 113 -13.54 -10.68 -28.60
CA ASN A 113 -14.70 -9.79 -28.44
C ASN A 113 -14.34 -8.45 -27.79
N LEU A 114 -13.16 -7.89 -28.07
CA LEU A 114 -12.66 -6.64 -27.47
C LEU A 114 -13.23 -5.36 -28.11
N GLU A 115 -14.23 -5.49 -28.97
CA GLU A 115 -14.90 -4.30 -29.58
C GLU A 115 -15.78 -3.49 -28.61
N THR A 116 -15.91 -3.89 -27.32
CA THR A 116 -16.86 -3.22 -26.39
C THR A 116 -16.25 -2.74 -25.07
N TYR A 117 -14.93 -2.72 -24.90
CA TYR A 117 -14.31 -2.12 -23.72
C TYR A 117 -13.48 -0.89 -24.09
N GLU A 118 -14.07 0.28 -23.94
CA GLU A 118 -13.36 1.56 -23.97
C GLU A 118 -12.38 1.64 -22.80
N CYS A 119 -11.19 1.12 -22.99
CA CYS A 119 -10.03 1.37 -22.14
C CYS A 119 -9.06 2.25 -22.89
N ASN A 120 -9.00 3.53 -22.58
CA ASN A 120 -8.16 4.53 -23.24
C ASN A 120 -6.66 4.43 -22.96
N TYR A 121 -6.15 3.32 -22.40
CA TYR A 121 -4.71 3.15 -22.14
C TYR A 121 -4.29 1.71 -22.39
N ASP A 122 -3.93 1.40 -23.63
CA ASP A 122 -3.19 0.18 -23.99
C ASP A 122 -1.69 0.46 -23.79
N ILE A 123 -1.12 -0.02 -22.70
CA ILE A 123 0.34 -0.04 -22.53
C ILE A 123 0.84 -1.42 -23.00
N SER A 124 1.29 -1.50 -24.25
CA SER A 124 1.95 -2.70 -24.79
C SER A 124 3.47 -2.55 -24.65
N TYR A 125 4.09 -3.35 -23.77
CA TYR A 125 5.55 -3.49 -23.72
C TYR A 125 5.99 -4.64 -24.61
N LYS A 126 6.74 -4.31 -25.65
CA LYS A 126 7.35 -5.29 -26.57
C LYS A 126 8.69 -5.73 -25.99
N ARG A 127 8.78 -6.95 -25.49
CA ARG A 127 10.07 -7.55 -25.09
C ARG A 127 10.78 -7.98 -26.37
N LEU A 128 11.89 -7.33 -26.70
CA LEU A 128 12.77 -7.72 -27.80
C LEU A 128 13.66 -8.89 -27.35
N ASN A 129 13.19 -10.12 -27.50
CA ASN A 129 14.04 -11.30 -27.42
C ASN A 129 13.92 -12.12 -28.72
N SER A 130 15.07 -12.55 -29.17
CA SER A 130 15.36 -13.26 -30.41
C SER A 130 14.46 -14.48 -30.62
N GLY A 131 13.70 -14.50 -31.72
CA GLY A 131 13.26 -15.69 -32.44
C GLY A 131 11.79 -16.07 -32.35
N ASP A 132 11.08 -15.72 -31.30
CA ASP A 132 9.63 -15.96 -31.16
C ASP A 132 8.84 -14.68 -31.34
N GLU A 133 7.64 -14.74 -31.93
CA GLU A 133 6.73 -13.59 -31.94
C GLU A 133 6.52 -13.10 -30.49
N PRO A 134 6.81 -11.83 -30.19
CA PRO A 134 6.72 -11.33 -28.82
C PRO A 134 5.25 -11.34 -28.39
N GLN A 135 4.87 -12.26 -27.51
CA GLN A 135 3.59 -12.18 -26.82
C GLN A 135 3.62 -10.93 -25.93
N ALA A 136 3.04 -9.86 -26.43
CA ALA A 136 2.87 -8.64 -25.65
C ALA A 136 1.99 -8.96 -24.44
N ASN A 137 2.50 -8.72 -23.23
CA ASN A 137 1.66 -8.74 -22.05
C ASN A 137 0.72 -7.53 -22.11
N ILE A 138 -0.57 -7.78 -22.13
CA ILE A 138 -1.59 -6.73 -22.10
C ILE A 138 -2.02 -6.54 -20.64
N TYR A 139 -2.02 -5.29 -20.18
CA TYR A 139 -2.47 -4.92 -18.85
C TYR A 139 -3.67 -3.99 -18.96
N LYS A 140 -4.67 -4.22 -18.12
CA LYS A 140 -5.88 -3.39 -18.01
C LYS A 140 -5.89 -2.71 -16.66
N GLY A 141 -6.02 -1.37 -16.65
CA GLY A 141 -6.25 -0.59 -15.44
C GLY A 141 -7.59 -0.95 -14.80
N ILE A 142 -7.61 -1.01 -13.49
CA ILE A 142 -8.83 -1.26 -12.71
C ILE A 142 -8.97 -0.22 -11.61
N GLU A 143 -10.22 0.00 -11.16
CA GLU A 143 -10.47 0.94 -10.08
C GLU A 143 -9.96 0.38 -8.75
N GLY A 144 -9.11 1.14 -8.09
CA GLY A 144 -8.53 0.77 -6.79
C GLY A 144 -7.33 1.63 -6.44
N VAL A 145 -6.83 1.46 -5.23
CA VAL A 145 -5.59 2.09 -4.75
C VAL A 145 -4.76 1.02 -4.05
N VAL A 146 -3.63 0.68 -4.63
CA VAL A 146 -2.68 -0.24 -4.00
C VAL A 146 -2.00 0.44 -2.82
N ASP A 147 -1.79 -0.28 -1.73
CA ASP A 147 -1.08 0.27 -0.58
C ASP A 147 0.41 0.47 -0.90
N LYS A 148 0.93 1.66 -0.56
CA LYS A 148 2.32 2.05 -0.88
C LYS A 148 3.35 1.24 -0.09
N ASP A 149 3.03 0.86 1.15
CA ASP A 149 3.95 0.12 2.00
C ASP A 149 4.09 -1.32 1.47
N LEU A 150 2.97 -1.94 1.05
CA LEU A 150 2.98 -3.25 0.37
C LEU A 150 3.69 -3.20 -0.98
N SER A 151 3.51 -2.13 -1.76
CA SER A 151 4.21 -1.96 -3.05
C SER A 151 5.72 -1.78 -2.86
N SER A 152 6.15 -1.05 -1.84
CA SER A 152 7.56 -0.86 -1.52
C SER A 152 8.22 -2.16 -1.07
N SER A 153 7.53 -2.93 -0.24
CA SER A 153 7.95 -4.28 0.17
C SER A 153 8.09 -5.23 -1.02
N LEU A 154 7.10 -5.22 -1.93
CA LEU A 154 7.16 -6.03 -3.15
C LEU A 154 8.33 -5.62 -4.04
N LEU A 155 8.58 -4.32 -4.21
CA LEU A 155 9.73 -3.82 -4.97
C LEU A 155 11.04 -4.30 -4.37
N ALA A 156 11.24 -4.13 -3.06
CA ALA A 156 12.43 -4.57 -2.35
C ALA A 156 12.65 -6.09 -2.51
N LYS A 157 11.59 -6.89 -2.34
CA LYS A 157 11.60 -8.34 -2.59
C LYS A 157 12.02 -8.68 -4.02
N MET A 158 11.42 -8.03 -5.02
CA MET A 158 11.70 -8.31 -6.43
C MET A 158 13.15 -7.97 -6.78
N ILE A 159 13.67 -6.83 -6.33
CA ILE A 159 15.06 -6.42 -6.54
C ILE A 159 16.01 -7.45 -5.90
N PHE A 160 15.77 -7.85 -4.66
CA PHE A 160 16.56 -8.86 -3.97
C PHE A 160 16.58 -10.20 -4.72
N GLN A 161 15.41 -10.74 -5.08
CA GLN A 161 15.30 -12.01 -5.79
C GLN A 161 15.96 -12.00 -7.18
N ARG A 162 15.84 -10.87 -7.89
CA ARG A 162 16.46 -10.71 -9.21
C ARG A 162 17.99 -10.64 -9.11
N SER A 163 18.53 -10.03 -8.05
CA SER A 163 19.97 -10.00 -7.81
C SER A 163 20.56 -11.40 -7.59
N ILE A 164 19.84 -12.25 -6.85
CA ILE A 164 20.21 -13.67 -6.66
C ILE A 164 20.16 -14.41 -8.02
N SER A 165 19.08 -14.23 -8.77
CA SER A 165 18.90 -14.91 -10.07
C SER A 165 19.99 -14.55 -11.09
N ARG A 166 20.63 -13.39 -10.95
CA ARG A 166 21.79 -12.98 -11.79
C ARG A 166 23.14 -13.47 -11.29
N GLY A 167 23.17 -14.15 -10.16
CA GLY A 167 24.42 -14.58 -9.52
C GLY A 167 25.22 -13.46 -8.85
N ASN A 168 24.62 -12.29 -8.66
CA ASN A 168 25.21 -11.14 -7.97
C ASN A 168 24.28 -10.64 -6.85
N PRO A 169 24.15 -11.38 -5.75
CA PRO A 169 23.26 -11.03 -4.65
C PRO A 169 23.68 -9.71 -3.99
N ILE A 170 22.70 -8.81 -3.80
CA ILE A 170 22.89 -7.55 -3.09
C ILE A 170 22.14 -7.58 -1.76
N GLU A 171 22.58 -6.81 -0.80
CA GLU A 171 21.79 -6.53 0.40
C GLU A 171 20.77 -5.46 0.07
N VAL A 172 19.53 -5.71 0.49
CA VAL A 172 18.41 -4.77 0.37
C VAL A 172 17.86 -4.55 1.76
N GLU A 173 17.70 -3.31 2.15
CA GLU A 173 17.04 -2.92 3.39
C GLU A 173 15.75 -2.14 3.06
N LEU A 174 14.68 -2.36 3.83
CA LEU A 174 13.41 -1.68 3.67
C LEU A 174 13.22 -0.67 4.78
N VAL A 175 13.05 0.60 4.43
CA VAL A 175 12.75 1.66 5.41
C VAL A 175 11.36 2.21 5.15
N ILE A 176 10.49 2.16 6.16
CA ILE A 176 9.15 2.75 6.13
C ILE A 176 9.13 3.99 7.02
N LEU A 177 8.99 5.14 6.40
CA LEU A 177 8.88 6.41 7.09
C LEU A 177 7.41 6.70 7.46
N THR A 178 7.19 7.12 8.70
CA THR A 178 5.86 7.36 9.25
C THR A 178 5.88 8.55 10.22
N ASN A 179 4.73 8.87 10.84
CA ASN A 179 4.61 10.00 11.75
C ASN A 179 4.98 9.66 13.21
N VAL A 180 5.23 8.38 13.50
CA VAL A 180 5.66 7.94 14.82
C VAL A 180 7.14 7.62 14.82
N ASP A 181 7.78 7.80 15.95
CA ASP A 181 9.21 7.57 16.16
C ASP A 181 9.59 6.08 16.11
N SER A 182 8.71 5.20 16.58
CA SER A 182 8.94 3.76 16.66
C SER A 182 7.64 2.99 16.68
N VAL A 183 7.70 1.67 16.54
CA VAL A 183 6.59 0.77 16.83
C VAL A 183 6.41 0.68 18.34
N LYS A 184 5.15 0.68 18.79
CA LYS A 184 4.81 0.67 20.21
C LYS A 184 3.85 -0.45 20.56
N LEU A 185 4.09 -1.09 21.67
CA LEU A 185 3.10 -1.92 22.34
C LEU A 185 2.09 -1.03 23.06
N ASN A 186 0.85 -1.50 23.16
CA ASN A 186 -0.23 -0.82 23.89
C ASN A 186 -0.39 0.65 23.48
N PHE A 187 -0.27 0.94 22.20
CA PHE A 187 -0.34 2.30 21.66
C PHE A 187 -1.53 3.09 22.22
N GLN A 188 -1.30 4.33 22.66
CA GLN A 188 -2.26 5.21 23.33
C GLN A 188 -2.82 4.70 24.66
N LYS A 189 -2.18 3.73 25.31
CA LYS A 189 -2.52 3.28 26.67
C LYS A 189 -1.50 3.79 27.68
N THR A 190 -1.85 3.72 28.96
CA THR A 190 -0.97 4.15 30.06
C THR A 190 0.32 3.34 30.19
N ASN A 191 0.35 2.14 29.62
CA ASN A 191 1.49 1.24 29.57
C ASN A 191 2.06 1.13 28.15
N GLU A 192 2.05 2.24 27.38
CA GLU A 192 2.68 2.31 26.08
C GLU A 192 4.19 2.13 26.20
N GLU A 193 4.76 1.27 25.36
CA GLU A 193 6.18 0.96 25.37
C GLU A 193 6.72 0.92 23.92
N SER A 194 7.82 1.62 23.68
CA SER A 194 8.53 1.61 22.39
C SER A 194 9.34 0.34 22.22
N ILE A 195 9.32 -0.23 21.05
CA ILE A 195 10.06 -1.45 20.71
C ILE A 195 11.25 -1.08 19.81
N PRO A 196 12.50 -1.14 20.31
CA PRO A 196 13.66 -0.77 19.49
C PRO A 196 14.04 -1.84 18.46
N ILE A 197 13.87 -3.11 18.80
CA ILE A 197 14.24 -4.25 17.92
C ILE A 197 13.14 -5.30 17.99
N LEU A 198 12.80 -5.87 16.84
CA LEU A 198 11.89 -7.00 16.68
C LEU A 198 12.47 -8.03 15.73
N SER A 199 12.54 -9.28 16.16
CA SER A 199 12.76 -10.40 15.27
C SER A 199 11.54 -10.66 14.38
N LEU A 200 11.74 -11.34 13.27
CA LEU A 200 10.65 -11.79 12.38
C LEU A 200 9.59 -12.60 13.14
N GLU A 201 10.04 -13.46 14.05
CA GLU A 201 9.14 -14.32 14.85
C GLU A 201 8.28 -13.49 15.82
N GLU A 202 8.89 -12.58 16.59
CA GLU A 202 8.20 -11.67 17.51
C GLU A 202 7.21 -10.77 16.77
N ALA A 203 7.67 -10.12 15.67
CA ALA A 203 6.82 -9.26 14.86
C ALA A 203 5.61 -10.02 14.28
N THR A 204 5.82 -11.29 13.85
CA THR A 204 4.74 -12.16 13.35
C THR A 204 3.75 -12.49 14.47
N SER A 205 4.23 -12.79 15.67
CA SER A 205 3.40 -13.09 16.83
C SER A 205 2.54 -11.89 17.23
N LEU A 206 3.15 -10.71 17.32
CA LEU A 206 2.46 -9.47 17.66
C LEU A 206 1.44 -9.07 16.59
N TYR A 207 1.75 -9.27 15.30
CA TYR A 207 0.82 -9.01 14.21
C TYR A 207 -0.41 -9.93 14.28
N LYS A 208 -0.22 -11.23 14.52
CA LYS A 208 -1.30 -12.21 14.65
C LYS A 208 -2.18 -11.97 15.89
N SER A 209 -1.62 -11.42 16.97
CA SER A 209 -2.37 -11.06 18.17
C SER A 209 -3.10 -9.71 18.10
N SER A 210 -3.15 -9.10 16.90
CA SER A 210 -3.81 -7.82 16.65
C SER A 210 -3.32 -6.66 17.55
N GLN A 211 -2.04 -6.66 17.91
CA GLN A 211 -1.42 -5.58 18.69
C GLN A 211 -1.30 -4.27 17.89
N PHE A 212 -1.34 -4.35 16.57
CA PHE A 212 -1.18 -3.20 15.70
C PHE A 212 -2.53 -2.75 15.12
N GLN A 213 -2.78 -1.44 15.12
CA GLN A 213 -4.02 -0.86 14.60
C GLN A 213 -4.22 -1.19 13.12
N GLU A 214 -5.41 -1.66 12.79
CA GLU A 214 -5.85 -1.80 11.41
C GLU A 214 -5.86 -0.43 10.70
N GLY A 215 -5.40 -0.42 9.46
CA GLY A 215 -5.42 0.78 8.61
C GLY A 215 -4.23 1.75 8.77
N SER A 216 -3.44 1.66 9.84
CA SER A 216 -2.27 2.53 10.07
C SER A 216 -0.98 1.74 10.18
N MET A 217 -0.69 1.17 11.36
CA MET A 217 0.54 0.42 11.62
C MET A 217 0.47 -1.01 11.03
N GLY A 218 -0.70 -1.65 11.03
CA GLY A 218 -0.89 -3.01 10.53
C GLY A 218 -0.31 -3.24 9.12
N PRO A 219 -0.66 -2.45 8.09
CA PRO A 219 -0.09 -2.58 6.75
C PRO A 219 1.43 -2.40 6.69
N LYS A 220 2.01 -1.55 7.54
CA LYS A 220 3.46 -1.34 7.61
C LYS A 220 4.18 -2.58 8.15
N ILE A 221 3.66 -3.15 9.23
CA ILE A 221 4.17 -4.41 9.78
C ILE A 221 4.01 -5.55 8.77
N GLU A 222 2.83 -5.68 8.12
CA GLU A 222 2.61 -6.67 7.07
C GLU A 222 3.64 -6.55 5.94
N SER A 223 3.93 -5.32 5.52
CA SER A 223 4.93 -5.04 4.48
C SER A 223 6.32 -5.51 4.89
N ILE A 224 6.73 -5.24 6.13
CA ILE A 224 8.02 -5.67 6.67
C ILE A 224 8.07 -7.20 6.77
N LEU A 225 7.03 -7.84 7.31
CA LEU A 225 6.95 -9.30 7.40
C LEU A 225 7.06 -9.95 6.01
N ASN A 226 6.38 -9.40 5.00
CA ASN A 226 6.47 -9.88 3.62
C ASN A 226 7.90 -9.78 3.06
N PHE A 227 8.60 -8.70 3.35
CA PHE A 227 9.98 -8.49 2.92
C PHE A 227 10.96 -9.43 3.62
N LEU A 228 10.90 -9.56 4.94
CA LEU A 228 11.78 -10.44 5.71
C LEU A 228 11.54 -11.91 5.36
N ASN A 229 10.29 -12.36 5.24
CA ASN A 229 9.95 -13.72 4.79
C ASN A 229 10.45 -14.04 3.38
N ALA A 230 10.68 -13.01 2.55
CA ALA A 230 11.26 -13.19 1.21
C ALA A 230 12.81 -13.25 1.21
N GLY A 231 13.44 -13.20 2.38
CA GLY A 231 14.89 -13.27 2.55
C GLY A 231 15.57 -11.92 2.83
N GLY A 232 14.79 -10.84 2.98
CA GLY A 232 15.32 -9.58 3.48
C GLY A 232 15.95 -9.75 4.87
N LYS A 233 17.04 -9.05 5.16
CA LYS A 233 17.75 -9.20 6.44
C LYS A 233 17.31 -8.19 7.48
N LYS A 234 17.07 -6.94 7.05
CA LYS A 234 16.72 -5.83 7.93
C LYS A 234 15.65 -4.94 7.32
N ALA A 235 14.75 -4.47 8.16
CA ALA A 235 13.82 -3.41 7.82
C ALA A 235 13.65 -2.45 9.00
N TYR A 236 13.12 -1.24 8.72
CA TYR A 236 13.00 -0.20 9.74
C TYR A 236 11.65 0.51 9.63
N ILE A 237 11.11 0.89 10.78
CA ILE A 237 10.03 1.87 10.89
C ILE A 237 10.54 3.03 11.73
N THR A 238 10.46 4.24 11.19
CA THR A 238 10.91 5.45 11.88
C THR A 238 10.24 6.70 11.31
N ARG A 239 10.52 7.83 11.93
CA ARG A 239 10.18 9.16 11.45
C ARG A 239 11.32 9.72 10.59
N VAL A 240 10.99 10.57 9.61
CA VAL A 240 11.98 11.08 8.64
C VAL A 240 13.15 11.82 9.28
N ASP A 241 12.89 12.56 10.35
CA ASP A 241 13.90 13.33 11.09
C ASP A 241 14.75 12.49 12.05
N LEU A 242 14.46 11.20 12.20
CA LEU A 242 15.18 10.25 13.03
C LEU A 242 15.91 9.17 12.21
N LEU A 243 16.04 9.36 10.91
CA LEU A 243 16.56 8.33 10.00
C LEU A 243 18.02 7.98 10.31
N GLU A 244 18.87 8.96 10.56
CA GLU A 244 20.30 8.74 10.88
C GLU A 244 20.46 8.03 12.23
N GLU A 245 19.71 8.46 13.24
CA GLU A 245 19.68 7.83 14.57
C GLU A 245 19.16 6.40 14.51
N THR A 246 18.19 6.13 13.60
CA THR A 246 17.64 4.79 13.40
C THR A 246 18.72 3.85 12.83
N PHE A 247 19.47 4.28 11.83
CA PHE A 247 20.58 3.47 11.29
C PHE A 247 21.71 3.27 12.30
N SER A 248 21.88 4.19 13.24
CA SER A 248 22.82 4.08 14.35
C SER A 248 22.28 3.25 15.52
N GLY A 249 21.03 2.78 15.47
CA GLY A 249 20.38 1.99 16.52
C GLY A 249 19.88 2.80 17.72
N ASN A 250 19.82 4.13 17.61
CA ASN A 250 19.45 5.03 18.71
C ASN A 250 17.97 5.50 18.63
N ALA A 251 17.28 5.20 17.55
CA ALA A 251 15.87 5.53 17.35
C ALA A 251 15.18 4.50 16.46
N GLY A 252 13.88 4.68 16.23
CA GLY A 252 13.09 3.81 15.36
C GLY A 252 12.84 2.41 15.93
N THR A 253 12.30 1.55 15.07
CA THR A 253 12.23 0.11 15.30
C THR A 253 12.97 -0.60 14.18
N THR A 254 13.98 -1.40 14.54
CA THR A 254 14.70 -2.28 13.62
C THR A 254 14.07 -3.66 13.62
N PHE A 255 13.76 -4.19 12.45
CA PHE A 255 13.29 -5.56 12.26
C PHE A 255 14.43 -6.40 11.68
N ILE A 256 14.63 -7.58 12.22
CA ILE A 256 15.69 -8.51 11.83
C ILE A 256 15.11 -9.89 11.52
N ASN A 257 15.79 -10.60 10.61
CA ASN A 257 15.44 -11.98 10.27
C ASN A 257 16.26 -12.96 11.10
#